data_63600b28831e6f9facce46e30919882f
#
_entry.id   63600b28831e6f9facce46e30919882f
#
_cell.length_a   1.000
_cell.length_b   1.000
_cell.length_c   1.000
_cell.angle_alpha   90.00
_cell.angle_beta   90.00
_cell.angle_gamma   90.00
#
_symmetry.space_group_name_H-M   'P 1'
#
loop_
_entity.id
_entity.type
_entity.pdbx_description
1 polymer ?
#
loop_
_entity_poly.entity_id
_entity_poly.type
_entity_poly.pdbx_seq_one_letter_code
_entity_poly.pdbx_strand_id
1 'polypeptide(L)'
;VRYPDRLGSVLAVPLTAAFLLPFAGLKPNRIASAQAEWLHDMVGWPFAVAIAIIAAAPLLKGKARLPLSAFALATWMVIMGYGASGLLEGAAEYARVSPGAGFWLGLVSLALLLTDTLARANPRPLTRVGCLLAAFLIGIMTLRLWGDLSIMQEYVARKGAFWAEARRHVGLATGSFAAAVAIGIPMGILVQRVAKLRAPVMNTLTAIQTVPSIALFGLLILPLGWIGANVPGARTMGIGGIGMAPAFVALFLYALLPIVTNTVAGLHGIPASVAEAARGMGLNPRQRLLRVDIPLALPVILTGARIVLVQNVGLATVGALIGAGGFGTFVFQGLGQTASDLVLLGALPTVALAFAAQVIFDAIIDCLPGRRT
;
A
#
# COMPACT_ATOMS: atom_id res chain seq x y z
N VAL A 1 -6.50 -38.88 -7.40
CA VAL A 1 -7.35 -37.68 -7.52
C VAL A 1 -6.63 -36.53 -6.83
N ARG A 2 -6.00 -35.61 -7.60
CA ARG A 2 -5.38 -34.41 -7.02
C ARG A 2 -6.50 -33.44 -6.67
N TYR A 3 -6.71 -33.17 -5.39
CA TYR A 3 -7.69 -32.21 -4.89
C TYR A 3 -7.54 -30.85 -5.59
N PRO A 4 -8.66 -30.11 -5.83
CA PRO A 4 -8.59 -28.75 -6.31
C PRO A 4 -7.71 -27.91 -5.38
N ASP A 5 -7.06 -26.91 -5.93
CA ASP A 5 -6.26 -25.98 -5.12
C ASP A 5 -7.20 -25.27 -4.12
N ARG A 6 -6.95 -25.48 -2.82
CA ARG A 6 -7.84 -24.98 -1.74
C ARG A 6 -8.10 -23.48 -1.86
N LEU A 7 -7.06 -22.68 -2.15
CA LEU A 7 -7.23 -21.25 -2.28
C LEU A 7 -8.00 -20.87 -3.57
N GLY A 8 -7.70 -21.54 -4.69
CA GLY A 8 -8.45 -21.33 -5.92
C GLY A 8 -9.94 -21.64 -5.75
N SER A 9 -10.26 -22.73 -5.04
CA SER A 9 -11.68 -23.07 -4.75
C SER A 9 -12.34 -22.04 -3.84
N VAL A 10 -11.64 -21.51 -2.84
CA VAL A 10 -12.16 -20.43 -1.97
C VAL A 10 -12.38 -19.15 -2.77
N LEU A 11 -11.45 -18.77 -3.64
CA LEU A 11 -11.57 -17.55 -4.47
C LEU A 11 -12.61 -17.69 -5.60
N ALA A 12 -12.94 -18.90 -6.00
CA ALA A 12 -14.02 -19.13 -6.98
C ALA A 12 -15.39 -18.66 -6.45
N VAL A 13 -15.63 -18.78 -5.14
CA VAL A 13 -16.92 -18.39 -4.53
C VAL A 13 -17.17 -16.87 -4.66
N PRO A 14 -16.29 -15.97 -4.16
CA PRO A 14 -16.51 -14.54 -4.32
C PRO A 14 -16.44 -14.10 -5.79
N LEU A 15 -15.63 -14.75 -6.63
CA LEU A 15 -15.62 -14.46 -8.06
C LEU A 15 -16.96 -14.81 -8.73
N THR A 16 -17.57 -15.94 -8.39
CA THR A 16 -18.91 -16.30 -8.88
C THR A 16 -19.96 -15.31 -8.38
N ALA A 17 -19.90 -14.92 -7.11
CA ALA A 17 -20.79 -13.89 -6.56
C ALA A 17 -20.61 -12.53 -7.28
N ALA A 18 -19.41 -12.21 -7.76
CA ALA A 18 -19.16 -10.99 -8.51
C ALA A 18 -19.96 -10.89 -9.82
N PHE A 19 -20.28 -12.03 -10.46
CA PHE A 19 -21.13 -12.06 -11.65
C PHE A 19 -22.63 -11.87 -11.35
N LEU A 20 -23.03 -12.09 -10.10
CA LEU A 20 -24.41 -11.95 -9.64
C LEU A 20 -24.72 -10.60 -9.01
N LEU A 21 -23.69 -9.77 -8.79
CA LEU A 21 -23.81 -8.44 -8.21
C LEU A 21 -23.74 -7.36 -9.31
N PRO A 22 -24.32 -6.17 -9.08
CA PRO A 22 -24.18 -5.04 -10.00
C PRO A 22 -22.72 -4.76 -10.32
N PHE A 23 -22.40 -4.77 -11.61
CA PHE A 23 -21.04 -4.59 -12.11
C PHE A 23 -20.67 -3.12 -12.18
N ALA A 24 -21.62 -2.28 -12.53
CA ALA A 24 -21.49 -0.82 -12.56
C ALA A 24 -22.71 -0.13 -11.97
N GLY A 25 -22.59 1.17 -11.76
CA GLY A 25 -23.70 2.04 -11.41
C GLY A 25 -23.73 3.23 -12.34
N LEU A 26 -24.81 3.38 -13.10
CA LEU A 26 -25.08 4.55 -13.94
C LEU A 26 -25.75 5.63 -13.11
N LYS A 27 -25.20 6.81 -13.07
CA LYS A 27 -25.74 8.00 -12.38
C LYS A 27 -26.08 9.07 -13.39
N PRO A 28 -27.26 9.69 -13.36
CA PRO A 28 -27.62 10.80 -14.24
C PRO A 28 -26.74 12.04 -13.99
N ASN A 29 -26.23 12.19 -12.76
CA ASN A 29 -25.30 13.24 -12.34
C ASN A 29 -24.48 12.78 -11.11
N ARG A 30 -23.57 13.64 -10.63
CA ARG A 30 -22.67 13.34 -9.50
C ARG A 30 -23.37 12.98 -8.18
N ILE A 31 -24.57 13.55 -7.94
CA ILE A 31 -25.28 13.49 -6.65
C ILE A 31 -26.37 12.41 -6.66
N ALA A 32 -26.90 12.09 -7.84
CA ALA A 32 -28.01 11.16 -7.98
C ALA A 32 -27.63 9.74 -7.55
N SER A 33 -28.64 8.97 -7.12
CA SER A 33 -28.51 7.54 -6.86
C SER A 33 -28.11 6.80 -8.12
N ALA A 34 -27.25 5.80 -7.99
CA ALA A 34 -26.85 4.95 -9.11
C ALA A 34 -27.95 3.96 -9.47
N GLN A 35 -28.25 3.82 -10.74
CA GLN A 35 -28.97 2.66 -11.28
C GLN A 35 -27.98 1.52 -11.40
N ALA A 36 -28.39 0.33 -10.93
CA ALA A 36 -27.54 -0.86 -10.95
C ALA A 36 -27.51 -1.43 -12.38
N GLU A 37 -26.29 -1.63 -12.88
CA GLU A 37 -26.03 -2.23 -14.19
C GLU A 37 -25.29 -3.55 -14.00
N TRP A 38 -25.78 -4.60 -14.62
CA TRP A 38 -25.18 -5.93 -14.54
C TRP A 38 -24.21 -6.18 -15.70
N LEU A 39 -23.29 -7.09 -15.50
CA LEU A 39 -22.27 -7.42 -16.50
C LEU A 39 -22.88 -7.84 -17.85
N HIS A 40 -23.99 -8.57 -17.84
CA HIS A 40 -24.64 -9.04 -19.07
C HIS A 40 -25.32 -7.93 -19.87
N ASP A 41 -25.69 -6.82 -19.22
CA ASP A 41 -26.26 -5.64 -19.89
C ASP A 41 -25.16 -4.78 -20.52
N MET A 42 -23.97 -4.78 -19.93
CA MET A 42 -22.85 -3.95 -20.36
C MET A 42 -22.05 -4.56 -21.51
N VAL A 43 -22.02 -5.88 -21.61
CA VAL A 43 -21.17 -6.59 -22.57
C VAL A 43 -21.98 -7.65 -23.32
N GLY A 44 -21.97 -7.53 -24.66
CA GLY A 44 -22.64 -8.49 -25.54
C GLY A 44 -21.92 -9.85 -25.59
N TRP A 45 -22.49 -10.77 -26.36
CA TRP A 45 -22.01 -12.14 -26.54
C TRP A 45 -20.51 -12.31 -26.89
N PRO A 46 -19.81 -11.36 -27.59
CA PRO A 46 -18.38 -11.54 -27.87
C PRO A 46 -17.51 -11.69 -26.62
N PHE A 47 -17.98 -11.15 -25.50
CA PHE A 47 -17.26 -11.25 -24.23
C PHE A 47 -17.57 -12.54 -23.43
N ALA A 48 -18.53 -13.36 -23.90
CA ALA A 48 -18.92 -14.60 -23.22
C ALA A 48 -17.73 -15.56 -23.02
N VAL A 49 -16.84 -15.69 -24.03
CA VAL A 49 -15.63 -16.51 -23.95
C VAL A 49 -14.66 -15.94 -22.93
N ALA A 50 -14.47 -14.63 -22.90
CA ALA A 50 -13.60 -13.96 -21.92
C ALA A 50 -14.15 -14.15 -20.50
N ILE A 51 -15.46 -14.03 -20.32
CA ILE A 51 -16.15 -14.28 -19.05
C ILE A 51 -15.95 -15.74 -18.60
N ALA A 52 -16.08 -16.70 -19.51
CA ALA A 52 -15.86 -18.12 -19.21
C ALA A 52 -14.40 -18.39 -18.77
N ILE A 53 -13.41 -17.75 -19.42
CA ILE A 53 -11.99 -17.83 -19.03
C ILE A 53 -11.79 -17.24 -17.64
N ILE A 54 -12.37 -16.07 -17.35
CA ILE A 54 -12.30 -15.42 -16.04
C ILE A 54 -12.89 -16.33 -14.95
N ALA A 55 -14.07 -16.90 -15.18
CA ALA A 55 -14.72 -17.79 -14.22
C ALA A 55 -13.94 -19.10 -13.99
N ALA A 56 -13.23 -19.60 -15.01
CA ALA A 56 -12.40 -20.79 -14.93
C ALA A 56 -11.02 -20.55 -14.28
N ALA A 57 -10.51 -19.32 -14.25
CA ALA A 57 -9.19 -19.00 -13.79
C ALA A 57 -8.83 -19.57 -12.39
N PRO A 58 -9.70 -19.52 -11.36
CA PRO A 58 -9.42 -20.09 -10.06
C PRO A 58 -9.23 -21.61 -10.06
N LEU A 59 -9.85 -22.31 -11.02
CA LEU A 59 -9.83 -23.78 -11.11
C LEU A 59 -8.59 -24.32 -11.83
N LEU A 60 -7.86 -23.47 -12.53
CA LEU A 60 -6.67 -23.82 -13.30
C LEU A 60 -5.48 -24.16 -12.41
N LYS A 61 -4.62 -25.04 -12.91
CA LYS A 61 -3.41 -25.52 -12.21
C LYS A 61 -2.20 -25.46 -13.14
N GLY A 62 -1.01 -25.53 -12.52
CA GLY A 62 0.24 -25.61 -13.25
C GLY A 62 0.72 -24.29 -13.84
N LYS A 63 1.60 -24.38 -14.85
CA LYS A 63 2.28 -23.20 -15.42
C LYS A 63 1.35 -22.21 -16.15
N ALA A 64 0.20 -22.69 -16.63
CA ALA A 64 -0.78 -21.86 -17.34
C ALA A 64 -1.56 -20.93 -16.39
N ARG A 65 -1.58 -21.20 -15.09
CA ARG A 65 -2.35 -20.43 -14.11
C ARG A 65 -1.92 -18.95 -14.04
N LEU A 66 -0.61 -18.69 -14.10
CA LEU A 66 -0.08 -17.32 -14.02
C LEU A 66 -0.52 -16.45 -15.22
N PRO A 67 -0.26 -16.82 -16.47
CA PRO A 67 -0.70 -16.00 -17.60
C PRO A 67 -2.22 -15.88 -17.69
N LEU A 68 -2.97 -16.92 -17.34
CA LEU A 68 -4.42 -16.89 -17.39
C LEU A 68 -5.04 -16.02 -16.28
N SER A 69 -4.49 -16.04 -15.06
CA SER A 69 -4.96 -15.13 -14.00
C SER A 69 -4.61 -13.67 -14.30
N ALA A 70 -3.45 -13.39 -14.89
CA ALA A 70 -3.10 -12.06 -15.35
C ALA A 70 -4.00 -11.58 -16.50
N PHE A 71 -4.27 -12.45 -17.47
CA PHE A 71 -5.19 -12.19 -18.56
C PHE A 71 -6.62 -11.94 -18.04
N ALA A 72 -7.11 -12.77 -17.12
CA ALA A 72 -8.43 -12.60 -16.51
C ALA A 72 -8.57 -11.26 -15.80
N LEU A 73 -7.55 -10.85 -15.03
CA LEU A 73 -7.56 -9.55 -14.35
C LEU A 73 -7.54 -8.39 -15.34
N ALA A 74 -6.69 -8.46 -16.36
CA ALA A 74 -6.63 -7.42 -17.41
C ALA A 74 -7.95 -7.30 -18.16
N THR A 75 -8.54 -8.44 -18.55
CA THR A 75 -9.84 -8.49 -19.24
C THR A 75 -10.96 -7.92 -18.37
N TRP A 76 -10.95 -8.21 -17.05
CA TRP A 76 -11.92 -7.66 -16.09
C TRP A 76 -11.89 -6.13 -16.07
N MET A 77 -10.69 -5.55 -16.08
CA MET A 77 -10.51 -4.10 -16.14
C MET A 77 -10.93 -3.50 -17.49
N VAL A 78 -10.62 -4.19 -18.61
CA VAL A 78 -11.02 -3.75 -19.96
C VAL A 78 -12.54 -3.76 -20.11
N ILE A 79 -13.22 -4.81 -19.63
CA ILE A 79 -14.69 -4.91 -19.65
C ILE A 79 -15.32 -3.71 -18.94
N MET A 80 -14.78 -3.28 -17.79
CA MET A 80 -15.31 -2.12 -17.08
C MET A 80 -15.19 -0.84 -17.90
N GLY A 81 -14.05 -0.60 -18.54
CA GLY A 81 -13.85 0.59 -19.37
C GLY A 81 -14.74 0.59 -20.61
N TYR A 82 -14.76 -0.52 -21.35
CA TYR A 82 -15.58 -0.67 -22.54
C TYR A 82 -17.09 -0.57 -22.25
N GLY A 83 -17.54 -1.25 -21.20
CA GLY A 83 -18.95 -1.21 -20.80
C GLY A 83 -19.40 0.17 -20.32
N ALA A 84 -18.49 0.93 -19.66
CA ALA A 84 -18.77 2.29 -19.25
C ALA A 84 -19.04 3.23 -20.44
N SER A 85 -18.23 3.13 -21.50
CA SER A 85 -18.43 3.92 -22.74
C SER A 85 -19.78 3.56 -23.38
N GLY A 86 -20.14 2.28 -23.46
CA GLY A 86 -21.43 1.85 -24.00
C GLY A 86 -22.63 2.34 -23.20
N LEU A 87 -22.54 2.38 -21.87
CA LEU A 87 -23.62 2.90 -21.01
C LEU A 87 -23.83 4.40 -21.13
N LEU A 88 -22.80 5.14 -21.54
CA LEU A 88 -22.91 6.59 -21.74
C LEU A 88 -23.40 6.98 -23.14
N GLU A 89 -23.44 6.05 -24.10
CA GLU A 89 -24.04 6.28 -25.40
C GLU A 89 -25.54 6.61 -25.27
N GLY A 90 -25.91 7.84 -25.58
CA GLY A 90 -27.28 8.33 -25.44
C GLY A 90 -27.70 8.75 -24.03
N ALA A 91 -26.82 8.69 -23.04
CA ALA A 91 -27.08 9.16 -21.71
C ALA A 91 -27.05 10.69 -21.60
N ALA A 92 -27.52 11.25 -20.46
CA ALA A 92 -27.46 12.69 -20.21
C ALA A 92 -26.01 13.20 -20.19
N GLU A 93 -25.79 14.47 -20.57
CA GLU A 93 -24.48 15.12 -20.66
C GLU A 93 -23.63 15.00 -19.37
N TYR A 94 -24.29 14.97 -18.22
CA TYR A 94 -23.63 14.86 -16.90
C TYR A 94 -23.68 13.45 -16.31
N ALA A 95 -24.06 12.44 -17.11
CA ALA A 95 -24.12 11.06 -16.67
C ALA A 95 -22.71 10.53 -16.31
N ARG A 96 -22.65 9.67 -15.31
CA ARG A 96 -21.42 9.09 -14.80
C ARG A 96 -21.58 7.60 -14.54
N VAL A 97 -20.55 6.85 -14.85
CA VAL A 97 -20.48 5.41 -14.57
C VAL A 97 -19.45 5.17 -13.48
N SER A 98 -19.88 4.52 -12.40
CA SER A 98 -19.02 4.14 -11.28
C SER A 98 -18.90 2.61 -11.20
N PRO A 99 -17.73 2.04 -10.88
CA PRO A 99 -17.59 0.61 -10.66
C PRO A 99 -18.47 0.12 -9.51
N GLY A 100 -19.26 -0.92 -9.75
CA GLY A 100 -20.19 -1.51 -8.79
C GLY A 100 -19.54 -2.55 -7.87
N ALA A 101 -20.35 -3.13 -6.96
CA ALA A 101 -19.90 -4.15 -6.00
C ALA A 101 -19.35 -5.40 -6.71
N GLY A 102 -19.99 -5.83 -7.81
CA GLY A 102 -19.54 -6.97 -8.62
C GLY A 102 -18.15 -6.74 -9.20
N PHE A 103 -17.91 -5.54 -9.76
CA PHE A 103 -16.57 -5.21 -10.26
C PHE A 103 -15.50 -5.30 -9.18
N TRP A 104 -15.73 -4.68 -8.00
CA TRP A 104 -14.74 -4.68 -6.91
C TRP A 104 -14.49 -6.07 -6.34
N LEU A 105 -15.53 -6.86 -6.16
CA LEU A 105 -15.41 -8.24 -5.64
C LEU A 105 -14.62 -9.12 -6.62
N GLY A 106 -14.90 -9.01 -7.92
CA GLY A 106 -14.17 -9.71 -8.97
C GLY A 106 -12.71 -9.25 -9.06
N LEU A 107 -12.45 -7.94 -9.01
CA LEU A 107 -11.11 -7.35 -9.03
C LEU A 107 -10.26 -7.87 -7.87
N VAL A 108 -10.79 -7.84 -6.63
CA VAL A 108 -10.08 -8.34 -5.45
C VAL A 108 -9.82 -9.84 -5.56
N SER A 109 -10.82 -10.62 -5.99
CA SER A 109 -10.68 -12.08 -6.15
C SER A 109 -9.59 -12.45 -7.16
N LEU A 110 -9.57 -11.77 -8.32
CA LEU A 110 -8.58 -12.00 -9.37
C LEU A 110 -7.19 -11.49 -8.98
N ALA A 111 -7.10 -10.36 -8.28
CA ALA A 111 -5.85 -9.83 -7.76
C ALA A 111 -5.24 -10.78 -6.71
N LEU A 112 -6.05 -11.33 -5.80
CA LEU A 112 -5.60 -12.33 -4.82
C LEU A 112 -5.16 -13.64 -5.51
N LEU A 113 -5.89 -14.08 -6.54
CA LEU A 113 -5.53 -15.25 -7.34
C LEU A 113 -4.17 -15.05 -8.04
N LEU A 114 -3.95 -13.89 -8.64
CA LEU A 114 -2.70 -13.54 -9.31
C LEU A 114 -1.55 -13.48 -8.29
N THR A 115 -1.78 -12.86 -7.13
CA THR A 115 -0.78 -12.74 -6.06
C THR A 115 -0.37 -14.12 -5.52
N ASP A 116 -1.35 -15.02 -5.25
CA ASP A 116 -1.05 -16.40 -4.84
C ASP A 116 -0.24 -17.15 -5.90
N THR A 117 -0.62 -16.97 -7.17
CA THR A 117 0.07 -17.63 -8.29
C THR A 117 1.52 -17.13 -8.44
N LEU A 118 1.75 -15.83 -8.29
CA LEU A 118 3.08 -15.22 -8.28
C LEU A 118 3.90 -15.71 -7.08
N ALA A 119 3.30 -15.77 -5.89
CA ALA A 119 3.97 -16.24 -4.69
C ALA A 119 4.43 -17.70 -4.82
N ARG A 120 3.60 -18.57 -5.39
CA ARG A 120 3.94 -19.99 -5.65
C ARG A 120 4.99 -20.17 -6.76
N ALA A 121 4.95 -19.31 -7.77
CA ALA A 121 5.96 -19.32 -8.84
C ALA A 121 7.35 -18.92 -8.32
N ASN A 122 7.40 -18.25 -7.18
CA ASN A 122 8.62 -17.76 -6.52
C ASN A 122 9.64 -17.17 -7.52
N PRO A 123 9.25 -16.17 -8.33
CA PRO A 123 10.13 -15.64 -9.36
C PRO A 123 11.34 -14.93 -8.73
N ARG A 124 12.41 -14.82 -9.49
CA ARG A 124 13.60 -14.07 -9.07
C ARG A 124 13.22 -12.64 -8.65
N PRO A 125 13.96 -12.01 -7.71
CA PRO A 125 13.63 -10.65 -7.22
C PRO A 125 13.44 -9.61 -8.34
N LEU A 126 14.34 -9.59 -9.33
CA LEU A 126 14.23 -8.72 -10.50
C LEU A 126 12.99 -9.00 -11.35
N THR A 127 12.56 -10.26 -11.44
CA THR A 127 11.34 -10.62 -12.16
C THR A 127 10.09 -10.10 -11.43
N ARG A 128 10.07 -10.07 -10.09
CA ARG A 128 8.97 -9.49 -9.30
C ARG A 128 8.84 -7.99 -9.55
N VAL A 129 9.96 -7.27 -9.56
CA VAL A 129 9.97 -5.84 -9.90
C VAL A 129 9.52 -5.63 -11.36
N GLY A 130 9.97 -6.49 -12.28
CA GLY A 130 9.50 -6.48 -13.67
C GLY A 130 7.99 -6.70 -13.80
N CYS A 131 7.42 -7.65 -13.03
CA CYS A 131 5.97 -7.86 -12.97
C CYS A 131 5.23 -6.66 -12.39
N LEU A 132 5.78 -5.99 -11.37
CA LEU A 132 5.22 -4.76 -10.83
C LEU A 132 5.19 -3.64 -11.87
N LEU A 133 6.29 -3.44 -12.58
CA LEU A 133 6.38 -2.45 -13.66
C LEU A 133 5.41 -2.78 -14.80
N ALA A 134 5.30 -4.04 -15.20
CA ALA A 134 4.35 -4.48 -16.20
C ALA A 134 2.91 -4.24 -15.77
N ALA A 135 2.56 -4.57 -14.51
CA ALA A 135 1.24 -4.31 -13.95
C ALA A 135 0.93 -2.79 -13.90
N PHE A 136 1.91 -1.97 -13.56
CA PHE A 136 1.78 -0.52 -13.58
C PHE A 136 1.56 0.03 -15.00
N LEU A 137 2.32 -0.45 -15.99
CA LEU A 137 2.16 -0.05 -17.40
C LEU A 137 0.79 -0.49 -17.97
N ILE A 138 0.38 -1.73 -17.68
CA ILE A 138 -0.96 -2.23 -18.05
C ILE A 138 -2.03 -1.37 -17.39
N GLY A 139 -1.87 -1.04 -16.10
CA GLY A 139 -2.77 -0.13 -15.39
C GLY A 139 -2.90 1.23 -16.09
N ILE A 140 -1.77 1.86 -16.47
CA ILE A 140 -1.78 3.14 -17.20
C ILE A 140 -2.49 3.00 -18.55
N MET A 141 -2.23 1.92 -19.30
CA MET A 141 -2.90 1.67 -20.57
C MET A 141 -4.41 1.48 -20.39
N THR A 142 -4.80 0.76 -19.35
CA THR A 142 -6.23 0.54 -19.02
C THR A 142 -6.91 1.84 -18.59
N LEU A 143 -6.21 2.75 -17.89
CA LEU A 143 -6.75 4.05 -17.51
C LEU A 143 -7.18 4.90 -18.72
N ARG A 144 -6.60 4.67 -19.90
CA ARG A 144 -7.07 5.32 -21.15
C ARG A 144 -8.47 4.84 -21.54
N LEU A 145 -8.79 3.58 -21.30
CA LEU A 145 -10.12 3.00 -21.54
C LEU A 145 -11.12 3.44 -20.46
N TRP A 146 -10.63 3.95 -19.33
CA TRP A 146 -11.44 4.38 -18.20
C TRP A 146 -11.78 5.87 -18.23
N GLY A 147 -11.52 6.57 -19.34
CA GLY A 147 -11.79 8.01 -19.50
C GLY A 147 -13.21 8.42 -19.10
N ASP A 148 -14.17 7.56 -19.41
CA ASP A 148 -15.59 7.76 -19.15
C ASP A 148 -16.05 7.40 -17.72
N LEU A 149 -15.18 6.75 -16.93
CA LEU A 149 -15.50 6.45 -15.56
C LEU A 149 -15.48 7.69 -14.66
N SER A 150 -16.41 7.76 -13.74
CA SER A 150 -16.58 8.86 -12.78
C SER A 150 -15.28 9.18 -12.03
N ILE A 151 -14.48 8.15 -11.67
CA ILE A 151 -13.18 8.35 -11.02
C ILE A 151 -12.18 9.13 -11.89
N MET A 152 -12.18 8.89 -13.21
CA MET A 152 -11.31 9.62 -14.15
C MET A 152 -11.80 11.04 -14.40
N GLN A 153 -13.11 11.26 -14.40
CA GLN A 153 -13.68 12.60 -14.45
C GLN A 153 -13.29 13.41 -13.20
N GLU A 154 -13.34 12.80 -11.99
CA GLU A 154 -12.85 13.43 -10.76
C GLU A 154 -11.34 13.74 -10.83
N TYR A 155 -10.53 12.83 -11.40
CA TYR A 155 -9.10 13.06 -11.61
C TYR A 155 -8.85 14.24 -12.56
N VAL A 156 -9.50 14.26 -13.71
CA VAL A 156 -9.32 15.32 -14.72
C VAL A 156 -9.69 16.68 -14.14
N ALA A 157 -10.84 16.75 -13.44
CA ALA A 157 -11.31 17.98 -12.78
C ALA A 157 -10.34 18.50 -11.71
N ARG A 158 -9.52 17.63 -11.10
CA ARG A 158 -8.63 17.95 -9.98
C ARG A 158 -7.16 17.61 -10.23
N LYS A 159 -6.74 17.49 -11.49
CA LYS A 159 -5.41 17.02 -11.88
C LYS A 159 -4.27 17.76 -11.17
N GLY A 160 -4.35 19.08 -11.08
CA GLY A 160 -3.34 19.89 -10.38
C GLY A 160 -3.27 19.59 -8.88
N ALA A 161 -4.42 19.51 -8.21
CA ALA A 161 -4.53 19.16 -6.80
C ALA A 161 -4.04 17.71 -6.57
N PHE A 162 -4.40 16.76 -7.44
CA PHE A 162 -3.97 15.37 -7.34
C PHE A 162 -2.45 15.23 -7.24
N TRP A 163 -1.71 15.87 -8.15
CA TRP A 163 -0.24 15.79 -8.12
C TRP A 163 0.40 16.57 -6.98
N ALA A 164 -0.24 17.66 -6.53
CA ALA A 164 0.20 18.37 -5.33
C ALA A 164 0.04 17.48 -4.09
N GLU A 165 -1.12 16.84 -3.92
CA GLU A 165 -1.39 15.94 -2.79
C GLU A 165 -0.58 14.64 -2.88
N ALA A 166 -0.30 14.13 -4.08
CA ALA A 166 0.60 13.00 -4.30
C ALA A 166 2.01 13.28 -3.76
N ARG A 167 2.57 14.45 -4.10
CA ARG A 167 3.90 14.86 -3.60
C ARG A 167 3.92 15.00 -2.08
N ARG A 168 2.86 15.59 -1.49
CA ARG A 168 2.74 15.71 -0.03
C ARG A 168 2.66 14.34 0.64
N HIS A 169 1.86 13.44 0.08
CA HIS A 169 1.68 12.09 0.61
C HIS A 169 2.98 11.28 0.61
N VAL A 170 3.65 11.25 -0.53
CA VAL A 170 4.94 10.56 -0.67
C VAL A 170 5.99 11.21 0.22
N GLY A 171 6.09 12.54 0.23
CA GLY A 171 7.04 13.27 1.09
C GLY A 171 6.83 13.00 2.58
N LEU A 172 5.57 12.97 3.03
CA LEU A 172 5.22 12.69 4.42
C LEU A 172 5.57 11.24 4.79
N ALA A 173 5.15 10.27 3.98
CA ALA A 173 5.38 8.85 4.25
C ALA A 173 6.87 8.48 4.21
N THR A 174 7.59 8.92 3.16
CA THR A 174 9.02 8.60 3.01
C THR A 174 9.92 9.42 3.93
N GLY A 175 9.59 10.68 4.18
CA GLY A 175 10.37 11.55 5.07
C GLY A 175 10.31 11.06 6.53
N SER A 176 9.10 10.77 7.04
CA SER A 176 8.94 10.22 8.40
C SER A 176 9.57 8.82 8.54
N PHE A 177 9.47 7.99 7.49
CA PHE A 177 10.16 6.71 7.41
C PHE A 177 11.68 6.87 7.48
N ALA A 178 12.27 7.76 6.67
CA ALA A 178 13.71 7.97 6.65
C ALA A 178 14.22 8.47 8.01
N ALA A 179 13.51 9.40 8.66
CA ALA A 179 13.83 9.85 10.01
C ALA A 179 13.76 8.71 11.03
N ALA A 180 12.74 7.84 10.93
CA ALA A 180 12.59 6.70 11.82
C ALA A 180 13.71 5.66 11.64
N VAL A 181 14.13 5.41 10.41
CA VAL A 181 15.30 4.54 10.11
C VAL A 181 16.58 5.14 10.67
N ALA A 182 16.81 6.43 10.41
CA ALA A 182 18.03 7.15 10.85
C ALA A 182 18.20 7.17 12.38
N ILE A 183 17.09 7.25 13.14
CA ILE A 183 17.10 7.30 14.60
C ILE A 183 16.85 5.90 15.20
N GLY A 184 15.93 5.14 14.65
CA GLY A 184 15.50 3.86 15.21
C GLY A 184 16.56 2.76 15.10
N ILE A 185 17.35 2.71 14.01
CA ILE A 185 18.43 1.72 13.89
C ILE A 185 19.53 1.97 14.94
N PRO A 186 20.12 3.18 15.07
CA PRO A 186 21.06 3.47 16.16
C PRO A 186 20.47 3.24 17.56
N MET A 187 19.21 3.60 17.79
CA MET A 187 18.52 3.34 19.05
C MET A 187 18.40 1.83 19.33
N GLY A 188 18.05 1.02 18.32
CA GLY A 188 17.99 -0.44 18.45
C GLY A 188 19.35 -1.06 18.76
N ILE A 189 20.42 -0.58 18.14
CA ILE A 189 21.80 -0.99 18.42
C ILE A 189 22.17 -0.64 19.88
N LEU A 190 21.82 0.58 20.34
CA LEU A 190 22.07 1.04 21.69
C LEU A 190 21.32 0.18 22.72
N VAL A 191 20.02 -0.06 22.50
CA VAL A 191 19.16 -0.88 23.35
C VAL A 191 19.67 -2.33 23.42
N GLN A 192 20.19 -2.87 22.32
CA GLN A 192 20.77 -4.22 22.31
C GLN A 192 22.08 -4.30 23.12
N ARG A 193 22.88 -3.21 23.14
CA ARG A 193 24.17 -3.17 23.86
C ARG A 193 24.04 -2.83 25.34
N VAL A 194 23.05 -2.01 25.68
CA VAL A 194 22.86 -1.49 27.05
C VAL A 194 21.55 -2.06 27.60
N ALA A 195 21.64 -3.21 28.30
CA ALA A 195 20.48 -3.93 28.80
C ALA A 195 19.56 -3.07 29.71
N LYS A 196 20.14 -2.12 30.48
CA LYS A 196 19.37 -1.20 31.34
C LYS A 196 18.43 -0.27 30.56
N LEU A 197 18.73 0.05 29.29
CA LEU A 197 17.90 0.90 28.45
C LEU A 197 16.77 0.13 27.74
N ARG A 198 16.85 -1.20 27.71
CA ARG A 198 15.93 -2.02 26.93
C ARG A 198 14.47 -1.86 27.40
N ALA A 199 14.22 -2.05 28.69
CA ALA A 199 12.86 -1.96 29.22
C ALA A 199 12.27 -0.56 29.12
N PRO A 200 12.96 0.54 29.55
CA PRO A 200 12.37 1.86 29.45
C PRO A 200 12.12 2.29 28.00
N VAL A 201 13.04 2.05 27.06
CA VAL A 201 12.83 2.42 25.66
C VAL A 201 11.70 1.63 25.05
N MET A 202 11.69 0.29 25.21
CA MET A 202 10.65 -0.54 24.62
C MET A 202 9.27 -0.21 25.18
N ASN A 203 9.14 -0.01 26.51
CA ASN A 203 7.87 0.34 27.14
C ASN A 203 7.36 1.70 26.67
N THR A 204 8.24 2.71 26.54
CA THR A 204 7.88 4.04 26.03
C THR A 204 7.39 3.95 24.58
N LEU A 205 8.11 3.26 23.70
CA LEU A 205 7.71 3.11 22.30
C LEU A 205 6.41 2.30 22.18
N THR A 206 6.23 1.28 23.00
CA THR A 206 4.96 0.51 23.04
C THR A 206 3.82 1.40 23.53
N ALA A 207 4.01 2.20 24.58
CA ALA A 207 3.00 3.14 25.06
C ALA A 207 2.58 4.13 23.96
N ILE A 208 3.53 4.67 23.19
CA ILE A 208 3.22 5.54 22.05
C ILE A 208 2.34 4.82 21.02
N GLN A 209 2.63 3.57 20.70
CA GLN A 209 1.83 2.80 19.72
C GLN A 209 0.44 2.40 20.22
N THR A 210 0.20 2.38 21.53
CA THR A 210 -1.15 2.12 22.06
C THR A 210 -2.08 3.32 21.92
N VAL A 211 -1.55 4.52 21.74
CA VAL A 211 -2.36 5.72 21.49
C VAL A 211 -3.01 5.62 20.11
N PRO A 212 -4.33 5.77 19.94
CA PRO A 212 -4.95 5.82 18.60
C PRO A 212 -4.33 6.90 17.73
N SER A 213 -4.09 6.61 16.43
CA SER A 213 -3.39 7.54 15.52
C SER A 213 -4.03 8.94 15.47
N ILE A 214 -5.35 9.01 15.38
CA ILE A 214 -6.09 10.28 15.38
C ILE A 214 -5.86 11.05 16.68
N ALA A 215 -5.83 10.35 17.82
CA ALA A 215 -5.58 10.98 19.11
C ALA A 215 -4.13 11.50 19.21
N LEU A 216 -3.14 10.74 18.70
CA LEU A 216 -1.74 11.19 18.69
C LEU A 216 -1.57 12.44 17.82
N PHE A 217 -2.19 12.48 16.65
CA PHE A 217 -2.19 13.68 15.82
C PHE A 217 -2.75 14.89 16.60
N GLY A 218 -3.90 14.70 17.28
CA GLY A 218 -4.52 15.74 18.10
C GLY A 218 -3.65 16.21 19.26
N LEU A 219 -3.01 15.28 19.98
CA LEU A 219 -2.11 15.59 21.10
C LEU A 219 -0.89 16.43 20.67
N LEU A 220 -0.40 16.24 19.44
CA LEU A 220 0.74 16.98 18.91
C LEU A 220 0.39 18.42 18.46
N ILE A 221 -0.90 18.75 18.31
CA ILE A 221 -1.34 20.11 17.92
C ILE A 221 -0.85 21.15 18.92
N LEU A 222 -1.04 20.90 20.22
CA LEU A 222 -0.70 21.89 21.27
C LEU A 222 0.81 22.12 21.38
N PRO A 223 1.67 21.11 21.56
CA PRO A 223 3.11 21.33 21.71
C PRO A 223 3.76 21.93 20.45
N LEU A 224 3.38 21.44 19.24
CA LEU A 224 3.93 21.98 18.01
C LEU A 224 3.37 23.36 17.68
N GLY A 225 2.13 23.63 18.03
CA GLY A 225 1.54 24.97 17.96
C GLY A 225 2.28 25.97 18.84
N TRP A 226 2.60 25.57 20.08
CA TRP A 226 3.40 26.38 20.99
C TRP A 226 4.82 26.63 20.47
N ILE A 227 5.50 25.61 19.96
CA ILE A 227 6.83 25.75 19.33
C ILE A 227 6.74 26.71 18.15
N GLY A 228 5.77 26.56 17.27
CA GLY A 228 5.56 27.44 16.12
C GLY A 228 5.29 28.89 16.50
N ALA A 229 4.65 29.14 17.66
CA ALA A 229 4.36 30.49 18.14
C ALA A 229 5.55 31.16 18.86
N ASN A 230 6.35 30.38 19.61
CA ASN A 230 7.31 30.93 20.56
C ASN A 230 8.78 30.76 20.14
N VAL A 231 9.08 29.84 19.19
CA VAL A 231 10.45 29.61 18.72
C VAL A 231 10.69 30.37 17.42
N PRO A 232 11.64 31.35 17.40
CA PRO A 232 11.96 32.10 16.19
C PRO A 232 12.36 31.16 15.03
N GLY A 233 11.78 31.39 13.86
CA GLY A 233 12.04 30.57 12.67
C GLY A 233 11.28 29.25 12.58
N ALA A 234 10.62 28.78 13.63
CA ALA A 234 9.88 27.52 13.60
C ALA A 234 8.75 27.53 12.53
N ARG A 235 7.99 28.63 12.43
CA ARG A 235 6.93 28.76 11.42
C ARG A 235 7.48 28.80 9.99
N THR A 236 8.61 29.43 9.77
CA THR A 236 9.26 29.45 8.43
C THR A 236 9.77 28.09 8.02
N MET A 237 10.09 27.21 8.97
CA MET A 237 10.43 25.81 8.77
C MET A 237 9.19 24.91 8.64
N GLY A 238 7.98 25.47 8.67
CA GLY A 238 6.72 24.72 8.58
C GLY A 238 6.28 24.03 9.87
N ILE A 239 6.90 24.38 11.02
CA ILE A 239 6.54 23.82 12.33
C ILE A 239 5.33 24.60 12.88
N GLY A 240 4.22 23.91 13.05
CA GLY A 240 2.97 24.46 13.58
C GLY A 240 2.10 23.34 14.15
N GLY A 241 1.03 23.72 14.84
CA GLY A 241 0.10 22.75 15.45
C GLY A 241 -0.78 22.02 14.43
N ILE A 242 -0.99 22.59 13.24
CA ILE A 242 -1.82 22.03 12.17
C ILE A 242 -0.96 21.91 10.93
N GLY A 243 -1.16 20.85 10.13
CA GLY A 243 -0.45 20.65 8.88
C GLY A 243 0.56 19.51 8.91
N MET A 244 1.63 19.63 8.10
CA MET A 244 2.59 18.54 7.90
C MET A 244 3.40 18.19 9.15
N ALA A 245 3.74 19.18 10.01
CA ALA A 245 4.62 18.94 11.14
C ALA A 245 4.07 17.92 12.17
N PRO A 246 2.85 18.07 12.72
CA PRO A 246 2.31 17.09 13.66
C PRO A 246 2.09 15.72 13.01
N ALA A 247 1.69 15.67 11.73
CA ALA A 247 1.58 14.41 11.01
C ALA A 247 2.93 13.71 10.86
N PHE A 248 3.97 14.44 10.45
CA PHE A 248 5.32 13.90 10.33
C PHE A 248 5.84 13.33 11.65
N VAL A 249 5.69 14.07 12.75
CA VAL A 249 6.14 13.64 14.08
C VAL A 249 5.37 12.41 14.53
N ALA A 250 4.05 12.36 14.34
CA ALA A 250 3.25 11.19 14.70
C ALA A 250 3.65 9.95 13.91
N LEU A 251 3.80 10.06 12.57
CA LEU A 251 4.24 8.94 11.73
C LEU A 251 5.65 8.47 12.11
N PHE A 252 6.55 9.41 12.40
CA PHE A 252 7.89 9.10 12.89
C PHE A 252 7.86 8.33 14.20
N LEU A 253 7.06 8.77 15.17
CA LEU A 253 6.93 8.10 16.47
C LEU A 253 6.35 6.68 16.34
N TYR A 254 5.32 6.50 15.51
CA TYR A 254 4.78 5.16 15.23
C TYR A 254 5.77 4.24 14.52
N ALA A 255 6.63 4.80 13.70
CA ALA A 255 7.63 4.06 12.96
C ALA A 255 8.78 3.54 13.83
N LEU A 256 9.05 4.19 14.98
CA LEU A 256 10.20 3.85 15.82
C LEU A 256 10.14 2.44 16.40
N LEU A 257 8.99 2.03 16.96
CA LEU A 257 8.91 0.73 17.62
C LEU A 257 9.22 -0.45 16.67
N PRO A 258 8.63 -0.57 15.47
CA PRO A 258 8.97 -1.66 14.56
C PRO A 258 10.42 -1.64 14.09
N ILE A 259 11.02 -0.45 13.88
CA ILE A 259 12.43 -0.34 13.49
C ILE A 259 13.33 -0.80 14.63
N VAL A 260 13.09 -0.30 15.86
CA VAL A 260 13.90 -0.65 17.04
C VAL A 260 13.79 -2.14 17.35
N THR A 261 12.57 -2.68 17.39
CA THR A 261 12.33 -4.11 17.68
C THR A 261 12.98 -5.04 16.66
N ASN A 262 12.86 -4.74 15.37
CA ASN A 262 13.48 -5.56 14.33
C ASN A 262 15.00 -5.41 14.32
N THR A 263 15.54 -4.25 14.67
CA THR A 263 16.99 -4.07 14.85
C THR A 263 17.51 -4.91 16.02
N VAL A 264 16.83 -4.85 17.16
CA VAL A 264 17.18 -5.67 18.34
C VAL A 264 17.05 -7.16 18.03
N ALA A 265 15.96 -7.58 17.38
CA ALA A 265 15.73 -8.98 17.03
C ALA A 265 16.80 -9.50 16.03
N GLY A 266 17.13 -8.70 15.01
CA GLY A 266 18.15 -9.07 14.04
C GLY A 266 19.53 -9.24 14.66
N LEU A 267 19.92 -8.33 15.55
CA LEU A 267 21.22 -8.41 16.22
C LEU A 267 21.24 -9.54 17.29
N HIS A 268 20.12 -9.79 17.97
CA HIS A 268 20.02 -10.87 18.96
C HIS A 268 20.03 -12.26 18.31
N GLY A 269 19.52 -12.36 17.08
CA GLY A 269 19.48 -13.63 16.32
C GLY A 269 20.83 -14.12 15.82
N ILE A 270 21.92 -13.35 15.98
CA ILE A 270 23.25 -13.75 15.53
C ILE A 270 23.81 -14.84 16.47
N PRO A 271 24.21 -16.04 15.95
CA PRO A 271 24.77 -17.10 16.78
C PRO A 271 26.03 -16.66 17.56
N ALA A 272 26.18 -17.11 18.79
CA ALA A 272 27.34 -16.81 19.64
C ALA A 272 28.66 -17.23 18.99
N SER A 273 28.66 -18.36 18.25
CA SER A 273 29.83 -18.87 17.51
C SER A 273 30.36 -17.86 16.47
N VAL A 274 29.47 -17.13 15.79
CA VAL A 274 29.86 -16.07 14.83
C VAL A 274 30.56 -14.93 15.57
N ALA A 275 30.02 -14.54 16.74
CA ALA A 275 30.60 -13.51 17.58
C ALA A 275 32.00 -13.92 18.14
N GLU A 276 32.16 -15.21 18.44
CA GLU A 276 33.46 -15.79 18.90
C GLU A 276 34.47 -15.85 17.76
N ALA A 277 34.06 -16.32 16.59
CA ALA A 277 34.92 -16.34 15.40
C ALA A 277 35.40 -14.93 15.03
N ALA A 278 34.53 -13.93 15.07
CA ALA A 278 34.92 -12.54 14.81
C ALA A 278 35.94 -12.01 15.82
N ARG A 279 35.81 -12.39 17.11
CA ARG A 279 36.82 -12.06 18.14
C ARG A 279 38.14 -12.78 17.91
N GLY A 280 38.08 -14.07 17.56
CA GLY A 280 39.27 -14.88 17.23
C GLY A 280 40.07 -14.32 16.05
N MET A 281 39.39 -13.68 15.08
CA MET A 281 40.01 -12.94 13.97
C MET A 281 40.55 -11.56 14.35
N GLY A 282 40.49 -11.15 15.63
CA GLY A 282 40.99 -9.87 16.11
C GLY A 282 40.11 -8.66 15.78
N LEU A 283 38.86 -8.86 15.40
CA LEU A 283 37.94 -7.73 15.12
C LEU A 283 37.57 -6.99 16.42
N ASN A 284 37.80 -5.68 16.41
CA ASN A 284 37.31 -4.84 17.52
C ASN A 284 35.78 -4.70 17.51
N PRO A 285 35.13 -4.25 18.60
CA PRO A 285 33.67 -4.18 18.70
C PRO A 285 32.99 -3.35 17.62
N ARG A 286 33.63 -2.29 17.09
CA ARG A 286 33.10 -1.47 15.99
C ARG A 286 33.21 -2.22 14.65
N GLN A 287 34.36 -2.84 14.39
CA GLN A 287 34.58 -3.64 13.19
C GLN A 287 33.62 -4.82 13.15
N ARG A 288 33.44 -5.52 14.27
CA ARG A 288 32.46 -6.61 14.39
C ARG A 288 31.05 -6.10 14.08
N LEU A 289 30.62 -4.97 14.70
CA LEU A 289 29.30 -4.42 14.43
C LEU A 289 29.07 -4.15 12.94
N LEU A 290 30.00 -3.42 12.29
CA LEU A 290 29.79 -2.94 10.91
C LEU A 290 30.03 -4.03 9.86
N ARG A 291 30.98 -4.97 10.10
CA ARG A 291 31.38 -5.97 9.11
C ARG A 291 30.69 -7.34 9.27
N VAL A 292 30.15 -7.61 10.47
CA VAL A 292 29.56 -8.91 10.80
C VAL A 292 28.11 -8.75 11.28
N ASP A 293 27.92 -8.02 12.40
CA ASP A 293 26.63 -8.00 13.07
C ASP A 293 25.54 -7.32 12.20
N ILE A 294 25.80 -6.11 11.66
CA ILE A 294 24.82 -5.40 10.81
C ILE A 294 24.53 -6.15 9.51
N PRO A 295 25.52 -6.61 8.73
CA PRO A 295 25.22 -7.39 7.52
C PRO A 295 24.38 -8.63 7.77
N LEU A 296 24.60 -9.36 8.85
CA LEU A 296 23.81 -10.55 9.21
C LEU A 296 22.42 -10.20 9.73
N ALA A 297 22.28 -9.08 10.46
CA ALA A 297 20.99 -8.60 10.96
C ALA A 297 20.15 -7.89 9.88
N LEU A 298 20.78 -7.44 8.78
CA LEU A 298 20.17 -6.57 7.77
C LEU A 298 18.86 -7.11 7.20
N PRO A 299 18.68 -8.40 6.87
CA PRO A 299 17.41 -8.92 6.38
C PRO A 299 16.25 -8.70 7.36
N VAL A 300 16.51 -8.84 8.67
CA VAL A 300 15.50 -8.64 9.72
C VAL A 300 15.22 -7.14 9.91
N ILE A 301 16.26 -6.31 9.88
CA ILE A 301 16.13 -4.84 9.95
C ILE A 301 15.29 -4.33 8.78
N LEU A 302 15.57 -4.78 7.56
CA LEU A 302 14.83 -4.38 6.38
C LEU A 302 13.38 -4.90 6.39
N THR A 303 13.12 -6.03 7.05
CA THR A 303 11.74 -6.48 7.27
C THR A 303 10.97 -5.48 8.14
N GLY A 304 11.59 -4.97 9.21
CA GLY A 304 11.02 -3.88 10.02
C GLY A 304 10.83 -2.59 9.21
N ALA A 305 11.82 -2.21 8.42
CA ALA A 305 11.74 -1.05 7.54
C ALA A 305 10.59 -1.15 6.52
N ARG A 306 10.40 -2.33 5.90
CA ARG A 306 9.28 -2.61 5.00
C ARG A 306 7.93 -2.38 5.69
N ILE A 307 7.74 -2.98 6.87
CA ILE A 307 6.50 -2.84 7.66
C ILE A 307 6.21 -1.36 7.90
N VAL A 308 7.21 -0.60 8.31
CA VAL A 308 7.08 0.83 8.61
C VAL A 308 6.72 1.65 7.37
N LEU A 309 7.39 1.43 6.23
CA LEU A 309 7.06 2.21 5.03
C LEU A 309 5.63 1.96 4.56
N VAL A 310 5.19 0.70 4.53
CA VAL A 310 3.81 0.34 4.17
C VAL A 310 2.82 0.97 5.16
N GLN A 311 3.10 0.90 6.46
CA GLN A 311 2.29 1.51 7.50
C GLN A 311 2.22 3.03 7.36
N ASN A 312 3.36 3.72 7.11
CA ASN A 312 3.40 5.17 6.97
C ASN A 312 2.65 5.65 5.72
N VAL A 313 2.70 4.90 4.61
CA VAL A 313 1.86 5.19 3.43
C VAL A 313 0.39 5.17 3.80
N GLY A 314 -0.07 4.15 4.54
CA GLY A 314 -1.47 4.08 4.99
C GLY A 314 -1.84 5.21 5.98
N LEU A 315 -1.02 5.42 7.01
CA LEU A 315 -1.27 6.42 8.06
C LEU A 315 -1.16 7.87 7.56
N ALA A 316 -0.36 8.14 6.52
CA ALA A 316 -0.29 9.46 5.91
C ALA A 316 -1.66 9.94 5.38
N THR A 317 -2.55 9.00 5.00
CA THR A 317 -3.94 9.32 4.64
C THR A 317 -4.69 10.00 5.80
N VAL A 318 -4.49 9.51 7.03
CA VAL A 318 -5.15 10.06 8.22
C VAL A 318 -4.64 11.46 8.57
N GLY A 319 -3.40 11.79 8.20
CA GLY A 319 -2.81 13.12 8.37
C GLY A 319 -3.60 14.25 7.70
N ALA A 320 -4.40 13.93 6.68
CA ALA A 320 -5.28 14.91 6.02
C ALA A 320 -6.30 15.54 6.98
N LEU A 321 -6.74 14.81 8.03
CA LEU A 321 -7.68 15.31 9.04
C LEU A 321 -7.13 16.51 9.83
N ILE A 322 -5.82 16.61 9.94
CA ILE A 322 -5.14 17.71 10.62
C ILE A 322 -4.46 18.68 9.65
N GLY A 323 -4.87 18.66 8.37
CA GLY A 323 -4.40 19.57 7.35
C GLY A 323 -3.01 19.25 6.77
N ALA A 324 -2.48 18.04 6.98
CA ALA A 324 -1.21 17.63 6.38
C ALA A 324 -1.29 17.41 4.87
N GLY A 325 -2.50 17.30 4.32
CA GLY A 325 -2.73 17.02 2.92
C GLY A 325 -2.50 15.54 2.58
N GLY A 326 -2.08 15.28 1.37
CA GLY A 326 -1.90 13.93 0.85
C GLY A 326 -3.20 13.35 0.28
N PHE A 327 -3.14 12.11 -0.20
CA PHE A 327 -4.30 11.43 -0.80
C PHE A 327 -5.52 11.32 0.13
N GLY A 328 -5.30 11.39 1.45
CA GLY A 328 -6.37 11.47 2.44
C GLY A 328 -7.32 12.65 2.24
N THR A 329 -6.85 13.75 1.65
CA THR A 329 -7.68 14.90 1.32
C THR A 329 -8.87 14.49 0.45
N PHE A 330 -8.64 13.68 -0.60
CA PHE A 330 -9.70 13.18 -1.46
C PHE A 330 -10.60 12.17 -0.75
N VAL A 331 -10.01 11.29 0.08
CA VAL A 331 -10.78 10.30 0.86
C VAL A 331 -11.75 11.00 1.79
N PHE A 332 -11.30 11.94 2.62
CA PHE A 332 -12.18 12.60 3.59
C PHE A 332 -13.15 13.59 2.96
N GLN A 333 -12.76 14.31 1.90
CA GLN A 333 -13.68 15.10 1.11
C GLN A 333 -14.77 14.24 0.46
N GLY A 334 -14.39 13.09 -0.08
CA GLY A 334 -15.31 12.14 -0.69
C GLY A 334 -16.31 11.58 0.33
N LEU A 335 -15.84 11.21 1.53
CA LEU A 335 -16.70 10.77 2.63
C LEU A 335 -17.70 11.86 3.05
N GLY A 336 -17.24 13.10 3.22
CA GLY A 336 -18.10 14.22 3.59
C GLY A 336 -19.12 14.62 2.52
N GLN A 337 -18.86 14.28 1.25
CA GLN A 337 -19.74 14.57 0.11
C GLN A 337 -20.53 13.34 -0.37
N THR A 338 -20.41 12.18 0.30
CA THR A 338 -20.95 10.88 -0.15
C THR A 338 -20.54 10.53 -1.60
N ALA A 339 -19.37 11.03 -2.03
CA ALA A 339 -18.82 10.85 -3.36
C ALA A 339 -17.79 9.69 -3.37
N SER A 340 -18.27 8.47 -3.58
CA SER A 340 -17.44 7.24 -3.59
C SER A 340 -16.26 7.32 -4.57
N ASP A 341 -16.47 7.94 -5.74
CA ASP A 341 -15.43 8.06 -6.77
C ASP A 341 -14.28 8.98 -6.32
N LEU A 342 -14.59 10.00 -5.53
CA LEU A 342 -13.58 10.87 -4.92
C LEU A 342 -12.81 10.13 -3.81
N VAL A 343 -13.48 9.28 -3.03
CA VAL A 343 -12.82 8.39 -2.06
C VAL A 343 -11.84 7.47 -2.78
N LEU A 344 -12.27 6.86 -3.88
CA LEU A 344 -11.42 5.97 -4.70
C LEU A 344 -10.22 6.71 -5.32
N LEU A 345 -10.39 7.97 -5.72
CA LEU A 345 -9.29 8.80 -6.24
C LEU A 345 -8.16 8.96 -5.23
N GLY A 346 -8.45 8.96 -3.93
CA GLY A 346 -7.44 8.97 -2.87
C GLY A 346 -6.98 7.58 -2.44
N ALA A 347 -7.90 6.63 -2.33
CA ALA A 347 -7.61 5.30 -1.81
C ALA A 347 -6.78 4.43 -2.77
N LEU A 348 -7.11 4.40 -4.07
CA LEU A 348 -6.41 3.55 -5.02
C LEU A 348 -4.91 3.86 -5.15
N PRO A 349 -4.47 5.13 -5.31
CA PRO A 349 -3.04 5.44 -5.36
C PRO A 349 -2.33 5.16 -4.03
N THR A 350 -3.01 5.31 -2.88
CA THR A 350 -2.45 4.94 -1.57
C THR A 350 -2.17 3.44 -1.50
N VAL A 351 -3.14 2.61 -1.89
CA VAL A 351 -2.97 1.14 -1.94
C VAL A 351 -1.88 0.74 -2.93
N ALA A 352 -1.85 1.36 -4.11
CA ALA A 352 -0.81 1.10 -5.12
C ALA A 352 0.59 1.43 -4.61
N LEU A 353 0.77 2.56 -3.91
CA LEU A 353 2.04 2.94 -3.29
C LEU A 353 2.46 1.96 -2.18
N ALA A 354 1.53 1.55 -1.32
CA ALA A 354 1.79 0.57 -0.26
C ALA A 354 2.21 -0.78 -0.85
N PHE A 355 1.52 -1.23 -1.89
CA PHE A 355 1.86 -2.48 -2.60
C PHE A 355 3.21 -2.38 -3.31
N ALA A 356 3.51 -1.27 -3.97
CA ALA A 356 4.80 -1.04 -4.61
C ALA A 356 5.94 -1.06 -3.57
N ALA A 357 5.77 -0.39 -2.43
CA ALA A 357 6.73 -0.41 -1.33
C ALA A 357 6.98 -1.84 -0.83
N GLN A 358 5.92 -2.63 -0.64
CA GLN A 358 6.00 -4.03 -0.24
C GLN A 358 6.85 -4.85 -1.22
N VAL A 359 6.54 -4.80 -2.53
CA VAL A 359 7.22 -5.61 -3.57
C VAL A 359 8.69 -5.20 -3.71
N ILE A 360 8.98 -3.89 -3.67
CA ILE A 360 10.35 -3.37 -3.77
C ILE A 360 11.19 -3.84 -2.59
N PHE A 361 10.69 -3.71 -1.36
CA PHE A 361 11.42 -4.18 -0.17
C PHE A 361 11.61 -5.69 -0.15
N ASP A 362 10.60 -6.48 -0.56
CA ASP A 362 10.74 -7.92 -0.69
C ASP A 362 11.85 -8.29 -1.68
N ALA A 363 11.90 -7.60 -2.82
CA ALA A 363 12.96 -7.82 -3.80
C ALA A 363 14.35 -7.44 -3.25
N ILE A 364 14.46 -6.33 -2.51
CA ILE A 364 15.73 -5.91 -1.87
C ILE A 364 16.18 -6.95 -0.85
N ILE A 365 15.28 -7.41 0.02
CA ILE A 365 15.57 -8.41 1.06
C ILE A 365 16.03 -9.73 0.45
N ASP A 366 15.39 -10.17 -0.65
CA ASP A 366 15.73 -11.43 -1.33
C ASP A 366 17.03 -11.34 -2.16
N CYS A 367 17.50 -10.14 -2.48
CA CYS A 367 18.79 -9.91 -3.12
C CYS A 367 19.98 -9.98 -2.13
N LEU A 368 19.72 -9.96 -0.81
CA LEU A 368 20.79 -10.01 0.19
C LEU A 368 21.47 -11.38 0.24
N PRO A 369 22.82 -11.44 0.44
CA PRO A 369 23.55 -12.69 0.61
C PRO A 369 23.05 -13.46 1.84
N GLY A 370 22.92 -14.79 1.73
CA GLY A 370 22.56 -15.69 2.85
C GLY A 370 21.11 -16.19 2.89
N ARG A 371 20.23 -15.76 1.98
CA ARG A 371 18.82 -16.23 1.91
C ARG A 371 18.53 -17.19 0.75
N ARG A 372 19.54 -17.55 -0.06
CA ARG A 372 19.38 -18.55 -1.12
C ARG A 372 19.63 -19.94 -0.54
N THR A 373 18.64 -20.51 0.14
CA THR A 373 18.53 -21.97 0.34
C THR A 373 17.13 -22.40 -0.02
#